data_ec069f3df3384b97c0cb0be49d2b0145
#
_entry.id   ec069f3df3384b97c0cb0be49d2b0145
#
_cell.length_a   1.000
_cell.length_b   1.000
_cell.length_c   1.000
_cell.angle_alpha   90.00
_cell.angle_beta   90.00
_cell.angle_gamma   90.00
#
_symmetry.space_group_name_H-M   'P 1'
#
loop_
_entity.id
_entity.type
_entity.pdbx_description
1 polymer ?
#
loop_
_entity_poly.entity_id
_entity_poly.type
_entity_poly.pdbx_seq_one_letter_code
_entity_poly.pdbx_strand_id
1 'polypeptide(L)'
;MRIAVLGGAGFIGSAFVRELNKRGIRPLVVDLLTYAGRLENLKDTDHEFVKADVRDQSIHEILKQVEIVVNFAAETHVDRSIYKPQDFVTTNVLGTINVLEAARRFGFEYVHISTDEVYGEECGDEDSPLNPSSPYSASKASADLFVKAYVRTYNVKAIILRPSNNYGPRQFPEKFTPKIIIRTLLGLHVPIYGDGKQERDWIFVEDTARIIADLLERAEWKGEVYNIPGKQTVSNLGLVKLLSEVMGKEVRIKFVSDRPGHDRRYCMNTRLSYETTPLKEGLRKTYEWYLENEWWWRPLIDDKFFKEDEPWK
;
A
#
# COMPACT_ATOMS: atom_id res chain seq x y z
N MET A 1 1.18 -16.85 -19.03
CA MET A 1 1.03 -16.62 -17.57
C MET A 1 -0.13 -15.66 -17.37
N ARG A 2 -1.20 -16.11 -16.71
CA ARG A 2 -2.40 -15.29 -16.41
C ARG A 2 -2.34 -14.82 -14.96
N ILE A 3 -2.15 -13.52 -14.77
CA ILE A 3 -2.02 -12.89 -13.44
C ILE A 3 -3.31 -12.15 -13.10
N ALA A 4 -3.87 -12.39 -11.90
CA ALA A 4 -4.92 -11.56 -11.32
C ALA A 4 -4.31 -10.57 -10.30
N VAL A 5 -4.74 -9.32 -10.37
CA VAL A 5 -4.35 -8.23 -9.47
C VAL A 5 -5.58 -7.78 -8.69
N LEU A 6 -5.70 -8.25 -7.45
CA LEU A 6 -6.78 -7.86 -6.56
C LEU A 6 -6.44 -6.49 -5.93
N GLY A 7 -7.40 -5.57 -5.91
CA GLY A 7 -7.13 -4.18 -5.53
C GLY A 7 -6.31 -3.41 -6.59
N GLY A 8 -6.37 -3.86 -7.85
CA GLY A 8 -5.55 -3.31 -8.93
C GLY A 8 -5.95 -1.90 -9.37
N ALA A 9 -7.15 -1.42 -9.02
CA ALA A 9 -7.55 -0.02 -9.22
C ALA A 9 -7.10 0.92 -8.09
N GLY A 10 -6.44 0.40 -7.05
CA GLY A 10 -5.82 1.16 -5.97
C GLY A 10 -4.47 1.78 -6.37
N PHE A 11 -3.81 2.44 -5.41
CA PHE A 11 -2.55 3.14 -5.62
C PHE A 11 -1.40 2.21 -6.06
N ILE A 12 -0.99 1.27 -5.20
CA ILE A 12 0.13 0.37 -5.50
C ILE A 12 -0.27 -0.65 -6.58
N GLY A 13 -1.51 -1.17 -6.50
CA GLY A 13 -2.03 -2.12 -7.49
C GLY A 13 -2.00 -1.59 -8.91
N SER A 14 -2.40 -0.33 -9.13
CA SER A 14 -2.36 0.28 -10.48
C SER A 14 -0.95 0.54 -11.00
N ALA A 15 0.00 0.84 -10.10
CA ALA A 15 1.42 0.91 -10.47
C ALA A 15 1.95 -0.46 -10.90
N PHE A 16 1.54 -1.51 -10.19
CA PHE A 16 1.90 -2.89 -10.54
C PHE A 16 1.29 -3.34 -11.88
N VAL A 17 0.04 -2.96 -12.17
CA VAL A 17 -0.58 -3.20 -13.49
C VAL A 17 0.24 -2.56 -14.61
N ARG A 18 0.71 -1.31 -14.43
CA ARG A 18 1.61 -0.64 -15.40
C ARG A 18 2.92 -1.38 -15.57
N GLU A 19 3.51 -1.86 -14.48
CA GLU A 19 4.75 -2.62 -14.54
C GLU A 19 4.57 -3.94 -15.29
N LEU A 20 3.45 -4.65 -15.10
CA LEU A 20 3.11 -5.84 -15.89
C LEU A 20 2.95 -5.51 -17.37
N ASN A 21 2.31 -4.38 -17.71
CA ASN A 21 2.19 -3.97 -19.12
C ASN A 21 3.55 -3.67 -19.77
N LYS A 22 4.51 -3.05 -19.04
CA LYS A 22 5.88 -2.86 -19.54
C LYS A 22 6.57 -4.19 -19.86
N ARG A 23 6.18 -5.28 -19.18
CA ARG A 23 6.67 -6.65 -19.41
C ARG A 23 5.84 -7.43 -20.44
N GLY A 24 4.90 -6.78 -21.13
CA GLY A 24 4.03 -7.41 -22.12
C GLY A 24 2.94 -8.31 -21.54
N ILE A 25 2.63 -8.16 -20.24
CA ILE A 25 1.60 -8.94 -19.55
C ILE A 25 0.34 -8.09 -19.41
N ARG A 26 -0.80 -8.63 -19.89
CA ARG A 26 -2.14 -8.06 -19.69
C ARG A 26 -2.82 -8.76 -18.53
N PRO A 27 -2.91 -8.14 -17.33
CA PRO A 27 -3.49 -8.80 -16.17
C PRO A 27 -5.02 -8.74 -16.14
N LEU A 28 -5.61 -9.62 -15.33
CA LEU A 28 -6.98 -9.50 -14.85
C LEU A 28 -6.98 -8.63 -13.58
N VAL A 29 -7.55 -7.44 -13.66
CA VAL A 29 -7.74 -6.55 -12.51
C VAL A 29 -9.08 -6.85 -11.86
N VAL A 30 -9.06 -7.10 -10.55
CA VAL A 30 -10.26 -7.28 -9.74
C VAL A 30 -10.27 -6.25 -8.63
N ASP A 31 -11.33 -5.43 -8.57
CA ASP A 31 -11.44 -4.37 -7.57
C ASP A 31 -12.91 -4.12 -7.23
N LEU A 32 -13.20 -3.80 -5.97
CA LEU A 32 -14.55 -3.44 -5.53
C LEU A 32 -14.89 -1.99 -5.87
N LEU A 33 -13.88 -1.17 -6.17
CA LEU A 33 -14.01 0.28 -6.38
C LEU A 33 -14.61 0.98 -5.15
N THR A 34 -13.99 0.78 -4.00
CA THR A 34 -14.27 1.54 -2.78
C THR A 34 -13.76 2.98 -2.94
N TYR A 35 -13.62 3.74 -1.86
CA TYR A 35 -13.24 5.15 -1.95
C TYR A 35 -11.87 5.42 -2.61
N ALA A 36 -10.90 4.51 -2.46
CA ALA A 36 -9.54 4.66 -3.00
C ALA A 36 -9.29 3.85 -4.29
N GLY A 37 -10.09 2.84 -4.58
CA GLY A 37 -10.05 2.07 -5.83
C GLY A 37 -10.80 2.81 -6.95
N ARG A 38 -10.09 3.21 -8.02
CA ARG A 38 -10.63 4.09 -9.06
C ARG A 38 -10.21 3.64 -10.46
N LEU A 39 -11.16 3.57 -11.38
CA LEU A 39 -10.86 3.25 -12.78
C LEU A 39 -9.93 4.27 -13.44
N GLU A 40 -9.96 5.54 -12.99
CA GLU A 40 -9.05 6.59 -13.46
C GLU A 40 -7.58 6.26 -13.19
N ASN A 41 -7.30 5.41 -12.19
CA ASN A 41 -5.95 4.92 -11.93
C ASN A 41 -5.44 3.95 -13.00
N LEU A 42 -6.34 3.36 -13.78
CA LEU A 42 -6.06 2.36 -14.81
C LEU A 42 -6.21 2.89 -16.23
N LYS A 43 -6.53 4.18 -16.42
CA LYS A 43 -6.85 4.77 -17.72
C LYS A 43 -5.76 4.56 -18.78
N ASP A 44 -4.50 4.45 -18.38
CA ASP A 44 -3.32 4.30 -19.23
C ASP A 44 -2.75 2.87 -19.24
N THR A 45 -3.59 1.87 -18.92
CA THR A 45 -3.16 0.46 -18.83
C THR A 45 -3.99 -0.46 -19.73
N ASP A 46 -3.37 -1.54 -20.19
CA ASP A 46 -4.04 -2.65 -20.88
C ASP A 46 -4.34 -3.76 -19.87
N HIS A 47 -5.62 -4.03 -19.61
CA HIS A 47 -6.08 -4.98 -18.60
C HIS A 47 -7.48 -5.51 -18.91
N GLU A 48 -7.83 -6.65 -18.32
CA GLU A 48 -9.22 -7.08 -18.15
C GLU A 48 -9.70 -6.55 -16.78
N PHE A 49 -10.96 -6.14 -16.67
CA PHE A 49 -11.50 -5.64 -15.41
C PHE A 49 -12.74 -6.41 -14.98
N VAL A 50 -12.76 -6.82 -13.71
CA VAL A 50 -13.94 -7.39 -13.05
C VAL A 50 -14.18 -6.67 -11.73
N LYS A 51 -15.39 -6.12 -11.54
CA LYS A 51 -15.80 -5.57 -10.25
C LYS A 51 -16.22 -6.70 -9.32
N ALA A 52 -15.47 -6.95 -8.25
CA ALA A 52 -15.80 -7.96 -7.26
C ALA A 52 -15.18 -7.62 -5.89
N ASP A 53 -15.78 -8.19 -4.85
CA ASP A 53 -15.31 -8.08 -3.47
C ASP A 53 -14.50 -9.32 -3.10
N VAL A 54 -13.30 -9.13 -2.55
CA VAL A 54 -12.46 -10.24 -2.08
C VAL A 54 -13.11 -11.05 -0.94
N ARG A 55 -14.10 -10.47 -0.27
CA ARG A 55 -14.88 -11.12 0.80
C ARG A 55 -15.99 -12.05 0.27
N ASP A 56 -16.39 -11.86 -0.99
CA ASP A 56 -17.47 -12.63 -1.60
C ASP A 56 -16.94 -13.94 -2.19
N GLN A 57 -17.68 -15.04 -2.02
CA GLN A 57 -17.31 -16.34 -2.58
C GLN A 57 -17.29 -16.35 -4.12
N SER A 58 -17.97 -15.43 -4.79
CA SER A 58 -17.93 -15.30 -6.25
C SER A 58 -16.51 -15.05 -6.79
N ILE A 59 -15.59 -14.55 -5.95
CA ILE A 59 -14.17 -14.39 -6.31
C ILE A 59 -13.52 -15.72 -6.73
N HIS A 60 -13.99 -16.87 -6.18
CA HIS A 60 -13.47 -18.18 -6.51
C HIS A 60 -13.65 -18.53 -7.99
N GLU A 61 -14.80 -18.21 -8.57
CA GLU A 61 -15.06 -18.45 -10.01
C GLU A 61 -14.20 -17.55 -10.91
N ILE A 62 -13.93 -16.33 -10.45
CA ILE A 62 -13.06 -15.38 -11.16
C ILE A 62 -11.60 -15.89 -11.17
N LEU A 63 -11.14 -16.45 -10.07
CA LEU A 63 -9.75 -16.87 -9.87
C LEU A 63 -9.41 -18.28 -10.35
N LYS A 64 -10.38 -19.11 -10.69
CA LYS A 64 -10.14 -20.54 -11.03
C LYS A 64 -9.22 -20.79 -12.23
N GLN A 65 -9.02 -19.80 -13.09
CA GLN A 65 -8.22 -19.94 -14.31
C GLN A 65 -6.96 -19.08 -14.32
N VAL A 66 -6.58 -18.51 -13.15
CA VAL A 66 -5.35 -17.72 -13.04
C VAL A 66 -4.20 -18.59 -12.52
N GLU A 67 -2.98 -18.23 -12.87
CA GLU A 67 -1.77 -18.92 -12.42
C GLU A 67 -1.18 -18.23 -11.18
N ILE A 68 -1.26 -16.89 -11.13
CA ILE A 68 -0.74 -16.09 -10.01
C ILE A 68 -1.79 -15.07 -9.60
N VAL A 69 -2.00 -14.91 -8.30
CA VAL A 69 -2.82 -13.86 -7.69
C VAL A 69 -1.94 -12.96 -6.85
N VAL A 70 -1.92 -11.65 -7.16
CA VAL A 70 -1.26 -10.63 -6.34
C VAL A 70 -2.32 -9.79 -5.64
N ASN A 71 -2.37 -9.88 -4.30
CA ASN A 71 -3.43 -9.28 -3.51
C ASN A 71 -3.02 -7.96 -2.86
N PHE A 72 -3.40 -6.85 -3.50
CA PHE A 72 -3.31 -5.49 -2.95
C PHE A 72 -4.63 -5.04 -2.27
N ALA A 73 -5.72 -5.81 -2.40
CA ALA A 73 -7.01 -5.43 -1.84
C ALA A 73 -6.94 -5.38 -0.31
N ALA A 74 -7.10 -4.20 0.24
CA ALA A 74 -7.05 -3.94 1.68
C ALA A 74 -7.64 -2.57 2.04
N GLU A 75 -8.16 -2.46 3.25
CA GLU A 75 -8.28 -1.16 3.92
C GLU A 75 -6.90 -0.76 4.47
N THR A 76 -6.43 0.47 4.20
CA THR A 76 -5.01 0.84 4.38
C THR A 76 -4.75 2.13 5.16
N HIS A 77 -5.77 2.90 5.54
CA HIS A 77 -5.56 4.16 6.23
C HIS A 77 -5.66 4.00 7.75
N VAL A 78 -4.54 4.23 8.46
CA VAL A 78 -4.46 4.00 9.91
C VAL A 78 -5.52 4.81 10.67
N ASP A 79 -5.73 6.10 10.35
CA ASP A 79 -6.73 6.93 11.02
C ASP A 79 -8.15 6.38 10.82
N ARG A 80 -8.47 5.83 9.62
CA ARG A 80 -9.72 5.11 9.38
C ARG A 80 -9.84 3.86 10.25
N SER A 81 -8.73 3.15 10.49
CA SER A 81 -8.74 1.94 11.34
C SER A 81 -9.05 2.23 12.80
N ILE A 82 -8.64 3.40 13.29
CA ILE A 82 -8.98 3.87 14.63
C ILE A 82 -10.47 4.20 14.70
N TYR A 83 -11.02 4.80 13.65
CA TYR A 83 -12.42 5.20 13.56
C TYR A 83 -13.38 4.01 13.34
N LYS A 84 -13.01 3.05 12.46
CA LYS A 84 -13.82 1.86 12.10
C LYS A 84 -12.96 0.59 11.96
N PRO A 85 -12.51 -0.01 13.07
CA PRO A 85 -11.60 -1.16 13.03
C PRO A 85 -12.21 -2.41 12.39
N GLN A 86 -13.54 -2.59 12.43
CA GLN A 86 -14.22 -3.78 11.88
C GLN A 86 -14.04 -3.91 10.37
N ASP A 87 -14.01 -2.80 9.63
CA ASP A 87 -13.83 -2.81 8.18
C ASP A 87 -12.47 -3.42 7.80
N PHE A 88 -11.44 -3.19 8.65
CA PHE A 88 -10.10 -3.74 8.47
C PHE A 88 -10.05 -5.25 8.74
N VAL A 89 -10.77 -5.74 9.75
CA VAL A 89 -10.87 -7.18 10.01
C VAL A 89 -11.58 -7.88 8.86
N THR A 90 -12.72 -7.36 8.43
CA THR A 90 -13.51 -8.01 7.37
C THR A 90 -12.78 -8.02 6.03
N THR A 91 -12.14 -6.92 5.64
CA THR A 91 -11.44 -6.85 4.36
C THR A 91 -10.07 -7.52 4.42
N ASN A 92 -9.22 -7.14 5.40
CA ASN A 92 -7.83 -7.55 5.40
C ASN A 92 -7.65 -8.99 5.90
N VAL A 93 -8.47 -9.45 6.83
CA VAL A 93 -8.37 -10.81 7.39
C VAL A 93 -9.32 -11.77 6.68
N LEU A 94 -10.63 -11.52 6.74
CA LEU A 94 -11.60 -12.44 6.14
C LEU A 94 -11.49 -12.48 4.61
N GLY A 95 -11.24 -11.34 3.96
CA GLY A 95 -10.97 -11.29 2.52
C GLY A 95 -9.72 -12.09 2.14
N THR A 96 -8.63 -12.00 2.93
CA THR A 96 -7.43 -12.80 2.71
C THR A 96 -7.71 -14.29 2.86
N ILE A 97 -8.42 -14.70 3.91
CA ILE A 97 -8.82 -16.12 4.12
C ILE A 97 -9.62 -16.61 2.93
N ASN A 98 -10.59 -15.85 2.44
CA ASN A 98 -11.42 -16.23 1.30
C ASN A 98 -10.59 -16.45 0.02
N VAL A 99 -9.59 -15.61 -0.25
CA VAL A 99 -8.66 -15.79 -1.38
C VAL A 99 -7.75 -16.99 -1.16
N LEU A 100 -7.28 -17.25 0.06
CA LEU A 100 -6.50 -18.44 0.41
C LEU A 100 -7.29 -19.75 0.24
N GLU A 101 -8.59 -19.75 0.54
CA GLU A 101 -9.45 -20.89 0.25
C GLU A 101 -9.57 -21.15 -1.26
N ALA A 102 -9.63 -20.08 -2.08
CA ALA A 102 -9.56 -20.23 -3.53
C ALA A 102 -8.19 -20.78 -3.98
N ALA A 103 -7.09 -20.30 -3.40
CA ALA A 103 -5.74 -20.80 -3.70
C ALA A 103 -5.59 -22.27 -3.35
N ARG A 104 -6.10 -22.69 -2.18
CA ARG A 104 -6.15 -24.09 -1.76
C ARG A 104 -6.93 -24.97 -2.73
N ARG A 105 -8.05 -24.46 -3.26
CA ARG A 105 -8.95 -25.20 -4.16
C ARG A 105 -8.40 -25.31 -5.58
N PHE A 106 -7.80 -24.24 -6.10
CA PHE A 106 -7.43 -24.13 -7.53
C PHE A 106 -5.92 -24.23 -7.79
N GLY A 107 -5.08 -24.11 -6.75
CA GLY A 107 -3.63 -24.34 -6.84
C GLY A 107 -2.81 -23.20 -7.44
N PHE A 108 -3.38 -21.99 -7.59
CA PHE A 108 -2.61 -20.84 -8.06
C PHE A 108 -1.58 -20.36 -7.02
N GLU A 109 -0.57 -19.65 -7.48
CA GLU A 109 0.44 -19.01 -6.65
C GLU A 109 -0.10 -17.68 -6.08
N TYR A 110 0.10 -17.44 -4.77
CA TYR A 110 -0.50 -16.32 -4.07
C TYR A 110 0.55 -15.36 -3.50
N VAL A 111 0.46 -14.09 -3.83
CA VAL A 111 1.27 -13.01 -3.26
C VAL A 111 0.43 -12.18 -2.32
N HIS A 112 0.77 -12.18 -1.04
CA HIS A 112 0.16 -11.31 -0.05
C HIS A 112 0.96 -10.02 0.12
N ILE A 113 0.33 -8.87 -0.15
CA ILE A 113 0.96 -7.58 0.12
C ILE A 113 0.61 -7.15 1.54
N SER A 114 1.61 -7.14 2.40
CA SER A 114 1.56 -6.72 3.80
C SER A 114 2.14 -5.30 3.99
N THR A 115 2.81 -5.03 5.09
CA THR A 115 3.39 -3.73 5.45
C THR A 115 4.50 -3.90 6.49
N ASP A 116 5.43 -2.96 6.56
CA ASP A 116 6.43 -2.83 7.63
C ASP A 116 5.81 -2.57 9.00
N GLU A 117 4.62 -1.97 9.06
CA GLU A 117 3.91 -1.66 10.30
C GLU A 117 3.58 -2.88 11.16
N VAL A 118 3.68 -4.10 10.59
CA VAL A 118 3.46 -5.34 11.35
C VAL A 118 4.54 -5.62 12.40
N TYR A 119 5.72 -5.00 12.26
CA TYR A 119 6.82 -5.13 13.22
C TYR A 119 6.69 -4.20 14.45
N GLY A 120 5.86 -3.16 14.37
CA GLY A 120 5.82 -2.09 15.37
C GLY A 120 7.04 -1.18 15.28
N GLU A 121 7.51 -0.67 16.41
CA GLU A 121 8.61 0.31 16.47
C GLU A 121 10.02 -0.29 16.36
N GLU A 122 10.15 -1.59 16.49
CA GLU A 122 11.45 -2.26 16.42
C GLU A 122 11.89 -2.51 14.98
N CYS A 123 13.19 -2.47 14.73
CA CYS A 123 13.73 -2.86 13.44
C CYS A 123 13.54 -4.36 13.21
N GLY A 124 12.65 -4.71 12.28
CA GLY A 124 12.36 -6.10 11.92
C GLY A 124 13.20 -6.59 10.73
N ASP A 125 13.51 -7.86 10.71
CA ASP A 125 13.88 -8.63 9.53
C ASP A 125 12.73 -9.58 9.15
N GLU A 126 12.90 -10.36 8.10
CA GLU A 126 11.85 -11.25 7.61
C GLU A 126 11.43 -12.34 8.62
N ASP A 127 12.29 -12.67 9.59
CA ASP A 127 12.06 -13.70 10.63
C ASP A 127 11.62 -13.10 11.97
N SER A 128 11.66 -11.78 12.11
CA SER A 128 11.30 -11.09 13.35
C SER A 128 9.84 -11.32 13.76
N PRO A 129 9.54 -11.37 15.06
CA PRO A 129 8.16 -11.46 15.55
C PRO A 129 7.35 -10.22 15.16
N LEU A 130 6.04 -10.40 15.02
CA LEU A 130 5.11 -9.31 14.70
C LEU A 130 4.64 -8.66 16.01
N ASN A 131 4.69 -7.32 16.06
CA ASN A 131 4.28 -6.53 17.23
C ASN A 131 3.49 -5.27 16.81
N PRO A 132 2.33 -5.43 16.13
CA PRO A 132 1.56 -4.33 15.57
C PRO A 132 0.92 -3.45 16.67
N SER A 133 0.87 -2.13 16.46
CA SER A 133 0.39 -1.14 17.42
C SER A 133 -0.96 -0.49 17.04
N SER A 134 -1.43 -0.67 15.81
CA SER A 134 -2.70 -0.11 15.35
C SER A 134 -3.68 -1.20 14.87
N PRO A 135 -5.01 -0.90 14.80
CA PRO A 135 -5.97 -1.85 14.24
C PRO A 135 -5.64 -2.24 12.78
N TYR A 136 -5.11 -1.30 11.98
CA TYR A 136 -4.62 -1.58 10.63
C TYR A 136 -3.47 -2.58 10.65
N SER A 137 -2.38 -2.27 11.37
CA SER A 137 -1.20 -3.15 11.41
C SER A 137 -1.52 -4.51 12.02
N ALA A 138 -2.41 -4.56 13.04
CA ALA A 138 -2.90 -5.82 13.62
C ALA A 138 -3.68 -6.67 12.59
N SER A 139 -4.51 -6.05 11.75
CA SER A 139 -5.25 -6.76 10.70
C SER A 139 -4.30 -7.34 9.64
N LYS A 140 -3.24 -6.59 9.27
CA LYS A 140 -2.22 -7.06 8.32
C LYS A 140 -1.36 -8.17 8.91
N ALA A 141 -0.92 -8.04 10.17
CA ALA A 141 -0.19 -9.10 10.88
C ALA A 141 -1.02 -10.38 11.01
N SER A 142 -2.32 -10.26 11.30
CA SER A 142 -3.24 -11.40 11.32
C SER A 142 -3.32 -12.08 9.95
N ALA A 143 -3.43 -11.32 8.86
CA ALA A 143 -3.45 -11.87 7.52
C ALA A 143 -2.13 -12.60 7.17
N ASP A 144 -0.96 -12.04 7.54
CA ASP A 144 0.34 -12.69 7.39
C ASP A 144 0.38 -14.06 8.08
N LEU A 145 -0.15 -14.15 9.31
CA LEU A 145 -0.21 -15.39 10.07
C LEU A 145 -1.13 -16.43 9.41
N PHE A 146 -2.26 -16.00 8.83
CA PHE A 146 -3.13 -16.90 8.05
C PHE A 146 -2.42 -17.41 6.80
N VAL A 147 -1.70 -16.58 6.05
CA VAL A 147 -0.92 -17.02 4.90
C VAL A 147 0.09 -18.08 5.31
N LYS A 148 0.88 -17.87 6.38
CA LYS A 148 1.85 -18.85 6.92
C LYS A 148 1.15 -20.15 7.34
N ALA A 149 -0.02 -20.06 7.99
CA ALA A 149 -0.80 -21.20 8.41
C ALA A 149 -1.29 -22.02 7.22
N TYR A 150 -1.79 -21.38 6.14
CA TYR A 150 -2.26 -22.06 4.94
C TYR A 150 -1.13 -22.73 4.15
N VAL A 151 0.04 -22.10 4.07
CA VAL A 151 1.23 -22.75 3.51
C VAL A 151 1.57 -24.03 4.29
N ARG A 152 1.66 -23.92 5.62
CA ARG A 152 2.06 -25.05 6.48
C ARG A 152 1.02 -26.17 6.53
N THR A 153 -0.27 -25.83 6.61
CA THR A 153 -1.34 -26.80 6.84
C THR A 153 -1.86 -27.41 5.54
N TYR A 154 -1.94 -26.62 4.48
CA TYR A 154 -2.60 -27.01 3.24
C TYR A 154 -1.66 -27.01 2.01
N ASN A 155 -0.38 -26.72 2.20
CA ASN A 155 0.63 -26.60 1.13
C ASN A 155 0.23 -25.56 0.05
N VAL A 156 -0.47 -24.49 0.43
CA VAL A 156 -0.76 -23.39 -0.46
C VAL A 156 0.56 -22.74 -0.89
N LYS A 157 0.75 -22.51 -2.18
CA LYS A 157 1.91 -21.82 -2.72
C LYS A 157 1.75 -20.32 -2.51
N ALA A 158 2.49 -19.75 -1.59
CA ALA A 158 2.36 -18.32 -1.27
C ALA A 158 3.68 -17.68 -0.86
N ILE A 159 3.75 -16.35 -1.02
CA ILE A 159 4.77 -15.47 -0.45
C ILE A 159 4.12 -14.25 0.20
N ILE A 160 4.83 -13.63 1.15
CA ILE A 160 4.41 -12.42 1.84
C ILE A 160 5.41 -11.32 1.53
N LEU A 161 4.92 -10.17 1.05
CA LEU A 161 5.74 -9.00 0.76
C LEU A 161 5.37 -7.86 1.71
N ARG A 162 6.37 -7.30 2.38
CA ARG A 162 6.21 -6.19 3.34
C ARG A 162 6.93 -4.94 2.82
N PRO A 163 6.26 -4.10 2.02
CA PRO A 163 6.85 -2.83 1.59
C PRO A 163 6.80 -1.79 2.72
N SER A 164 7.76 -0.87 2.71
CA SER A 164 7.74 0.34 3.53
C SER A 164 6.75 1.38 3.01
N ASN A 165 6.77 2.60 3.56
CA ASN A 165 5.83 3.65 3.20
C ASN A 165 5.94 4.03 1.71
N ASN A 166 4.98 3.59 0.92
CA ASN A 166 4.92 3.93 -0.50
C ASN A 166 4.44 5.37 -0.71
N TYR A 167 5.05 6.05 -1.68
CA TYR A 167 4.62 7.37 -2.16
C TYR A 167 4.73 7.43 -3.69
N GLY A 168 3.96 8.33 -4.32
CA GLY A 168 4.02 8.46 -5.78
C GLY A 168 2.72 8.99 -6.39
N PRO A 169 2.67 9.02 -7.74
CA PRO A 169 1.48 9.36 -8.50
C PRO A 169 0.27 8.50 -8.14
N ARG A 170 -0.93 9.09 -8.10
CA ARG A 170 -2.22 8.42 -7.83
C ARG A 170 -2.40 7.92 -6.38
N GLN A 171 -1.56 8.35 -5.44
CA GLN A 171 -1.82 8.10 -4.03
C GLN A 171 -2.99 8.95 -3.54
N PHE A 172 -3.94 8.33 -2.80
CA PHE A 172 -5.17 9.01 -2.40
C PHE A 172 -4.87 10.24 -1.49
N PRO A 173 -5.59 11.37 -1.66
CA PRO A 173 -5.27 12.66 -1.01
C PRO A 173 -5.19 12.66 0.51
N GLU A 174 -5.83 11.70 1.20
CA GLU A 174 -5.75 11.56 2.66
C GLU A 174 -4.36 11.16 3.17
N LYS A 175 -3.54 10.54 2.32
CA LYS A 175 -2.18 10.09 2.67
C LYS A 175 -1.22 11.27 2.80
N PHE A 176 -0.19 11.11 3.62
CA PHE A 176 0.66 12.23 4.07
C PHE A 176 1.33 12.98 2.92
N THR A 177 2.02 12.29 2.00
CA THR A 177 2.70 12.94 0.86
C THR A 177 1.75 13.75 -0.03
N PRO A 178 0.64 13.18 -0.56
CA PRO A 178 -0.30 13.96 -1.36
C PRO A 178 -1.02 15.04 -0.54
N LYS A 179 -1.31 14.80 0.75
CA LYS A 179 -1.93 15.81 1.62
C LYS A 179 -1.03 17.06 1.74
N ILE A 180 0.29 16.89 1.90
CA ILE A 180 1.24 18.01 1.91
C ILE A 180 1.18 18.77 0.59
N ILE A 181 1.29 18.07 -0.54
CA ILE A 181 1.30 18.66 -1.87
C ILE A 181 0.00 19.44 -2.13
N ILE A 182 -1.14 18.77 -2.00
CA ILE A 182 -2.44 19.35 -2.36
C ILE A 182 -2.80 20.51 -1.44
N ARG A 183 -2.62 20.38 -0.12
CA ARG A 183 -2.91 21.45 0.83
C ARG A 183 -2.02 22.68 0.56
N THR A 184 -0.75 22.47 0.20
CA THR A 184 0.15 23.57 -0.18
C THR A 184 -0.30 24.27 -1.47
N LEU A 185 -0.72 23.50 -2.50
CA LEU A 185 -1.26 24.06 -3.74
C LEU A 185 -2.54 24.89 -3.50
N LEU A 186 -3.37 24.46 -2.55
CA LEU A 186 -4.60 25.15 -2.17
C LEU A 186 -4.37 26.31 -1.18
N GLY A 187 -3.13 26.55 -0.74
CA GLY A 187 -2.81 27.57 0.25
C GLY A 187 -3.31 27.24 1.67
N LEU A 188 -3.60 25.98 1.96
CA LEU A 188 -4.03 25.50 3.28
C LEU A 188 -2.82 25.11 4.14
N HIS A 189 -3.00 25.10 5.48
CA HIS A 189 -1.98 24.52 6.36
C HIS A 189 -2.00 22.99 6.32
N VAL A 190 -0.85 22.37 6.58
CA VAL A 190 -0.67 20.93 6.69
C VAL A 190 -0.67 20.53 8.16
N PRO A 191 -1.57 19.65 8.64
CA PRO A 191 -1.55 19.18 10.02
C PRO A 191 -0.36 18.25 10.25
N ILE A 192 0.38 18.51 11.32
CA ILE A 192 1.49 17.68 11.79
C ILE A 192 1.11 17.07 13.13
N TYR A 193 1.03 15.75 13.17
CA TYR A 193 0.65 15.00 14.36
C TYR A 193 1.78 15.00 15.39
N GLY A 194 1.43 15.30 16.66
CA GLY A 194 2.39 15.36 17.75
C GLY A 194 3.51 16.36 17.50
N ASP A 195 4.76 15.93 17.60
CA ASP A 195 5.96 16.76 17.40
C ASP A 195 6.54 16.67 15.98
N GLY A 196 5.96 15.83 15.11
CA GLY A 196 6.39 15.64 13.72
C GLY A 196 7.74 14.92 13.54
N LYS A 197 8.29 14.34 14.59
CA LYS A 197 9.58 13.63 14.57
C LYS A 197 9.45 12.13 14.31
N GLN A 198 8.23 11.64 14.05
CA GLN A 198 8.01 10.26 13.68
C GLN A 198 8.75 9.96 12.38
N GLU A 199 9.55 8.89 12.37
CA GLU A 199 10.38 8.50 11.23
C GLU A 199 9.71 7.42 10.39
N ARG A 200 9.82 7.54 9.07
CA ARG A 200 9.31 6.58 8.09
C ARG A 200 10.35 6.32 7.03
N ASP A 201 10.42 5.09 6.60
CA ASP A 201 11.19 4.70 5.41
C ASP A 201 10.30 4.83 4.17
N TRP A 202 10.78 5.52 3.13
CA TRP A 202 9.99 5.89 1.97
C TRP A 202 10.47 5.16 0.73
N ILE A 203 9.54 4.54 0.00
CA ILE A 203 9.80 3.89 -1.28
C ILE A 203 8.89 4.45 -2.38
N PHE A 204 9.46 4.74 -3.55
CA PHE A 204 8.70 5.19 -4.71
C PHE A 204 7.86 4.02 -5.25
N VAL A 205 6.58 4.27 -5.53
CA VAL A 205 5.61 3.22 -5.86
C VAL A 205 5.98 2.39 -7.09
N GLU A 206 6.66 2.99 -8.08
CA GLU A 206 7.12 2.26 -9.27
C GLU A 206 8.26 1.28 -8.94
N ASP A 207 9.12 1.63 -7.96
CA ASP A 207 10.14 0.69 -7.49
C ASP A 207 9.52 -0.51 -6.77
N THR A 208 8.52 -0.27 -5.92
CA THR A 208 7.75 -1.35 -5.30
C THR A 208 7.13 -2.27 -6.36
N ALA A 209 6.49 -1.70 -7.36
CA ALA A 209 5.86 -2.46 -8.44
C ALA A 209 6.89 -3.32 -9.21
N ARG A 210 8.05 -2.74 -9.55
CA ARG A 210 9.15 -3.44 -10.22
C ARG A 210 9.71 -4.58 -9.39
N ILE A 211 9.98 -4.33 -8.09
CA ILE A 211 10.53 -5.35 -7.19
C ILE A 211 9.54 -6.51 -7.02
N ILE A 212 8.24 -6.22 -6.88
CA ILE A 212 7.21 -7.27 -6.82
C ILE A 212 7.23 -8.11 -8.09
N ALA A 213 7.26 -7.48 -9.28
CA ALA A 213 7.28 -8.20 -10.55
C ALA A 213 8.54 -9.07 -10.70
N ASP A 214 9.71 -8.59 -10.26
CA ASP A 214 10.97 -9.37 -10.25
C ASP A 214 10.87 -10.59 -9.30
N LEU A 215 10.16 -10.46 -8.19
CA LEU A 215 9.98 -11.55 -7.23
C LEU A 215 9.06 -12.67 -7.76
N LEU A 216 8.10 -12.37 -8.62
CA LEU A 216 7.25 -13.41 -9.24
C LEU A 216 8.07 -14.44 -10.04
N GLU A 217 9.19 -14.03 -10.62
CA GLU A 217 10.03 -14.88 -11.45
C GLU A 217 10.99 -15.79 -10.67
N ARG A 218 11.26 -15.46 -9.39
CA ARG A 218 12.32 -16.12 -8.60
C ARG A 218 11.88 -16.64 -7.23
N ALA A 219 10.63 -16.44 -6.84
CA ALA A 219 10.09 -16.96 -5.58
C ALA A 219 9.99 -18.50 -5.59
N GLU A 220 10.21 -19.14 -4.44
CA GLU A 220 10.06 -20.59 -4.28
C GLU A 220 8.64 -21.00 -3.91
N TRP A 221 7.79 -20.03 -3.53
CA TRP A 221 6.37 -20.24 -3.18
C TRP A 221 6.15 -21.16 -1.96
N LYS A 222 7.05 -21.08 -0.97
CA LYS A 222 7.03 -21.91 0.25
C LYS A 222 6.71 -21.13 1.52
N GLY A 223 6.12 -19.95 1.38
CA GLY A 223 5.76 -19.09 2.51
C GLY A 223 6.85 -18.08 2.88
N GLU A 224 7.78 -17.79 1.97
CA GLU A 224 8.83 -16.83 2.20
C GLU A 224 8.25 -15.45 2.45
N VAL A 225 8.91 -14.72 3.34
CA VAL A 225 8.67 -13.31 3.59
C VAL A 225 9.79 -12.50 2.93
N TYR A 226 9.41 -11.41 2.26
CA TYR A 226 10.37 -10.46 1.69
C TYR A 226 10.02 -9.05 2.15
N ASN A 227 10.95 -8.42 2.84
CA ASN A 227 10.87 -7.01 3.18
C ASN A 227 11.32 -6.15 2.00
N ILE A 228 10.59 -5.06 1.74
CA ILE A 228 10.87 -4.15 0.63
C ILE A 228 11.03 -2.72 1.18
N PRO A 229 12.13 -2.43 1.93
CA PRO A 229 12.43 -1.08 2.39
C PRO A 229 12.85 -0.15 1.24
N GLY A 230 12.49 1.13 1.37
CA GLY A 230 13.00 2.19 0.51
C GLY A 230 14.45 2.58 0.81
N LYS A 231 14.93 2.24 2.01
CA LYS A 231 16.27 2.60 2.53
C LYS A 231 16.50 4.11 2.60
N GLN A 232 15.43 4.88 2.78
CA GLN A 232 15.43 6.35 2.77
C GLN A 232 14.53 6.88 3.90
N THR A 233 15.04 6.76 5.13
CA THR A 233 14.32 7.15 6.34
C THR A 233 14.43 8.65 6.59
N VAL A 234 13.27 9.31 6.75
CA VAL A 234 13.18 10.70 7.17
C VAL A 234 12.02 10.90 8.14
N SER A 235 12.13 11.92 9.00
CA SER A 235 11.01 12.33 9.86
C SER A 235 9.89 12.98 9.05
N ASN A 236 8.68 13.05 9.61
CA ASN A 236 7.57 13.77 8.99
C ASN A 236 7.92 15.22 8.68
N LEU A 237 8.60 15.93 9.60
CA LEU A 237 9.10 17.29 9.34
C LEU A 237 10.19 17.32 8.27
N GLY A 238 11.04 16.29 8.21
CA GLY A 238 12.04 16.12 7.15
C GLY A 238 11.40 15.98 5.78
N LEU A 239 10.32 15.19 5.66
CA LEU A 239 9.56 15.05 4.42
C LEU A 239 8.90 16.38 3.99
N VAL A 240 8.31 17.11 4.95
CA VAL A 240 7.75 18.45 4.70
C VAL A 240 8.81 19.40 4.13
N LYS A 241 10.00 19.41 4.72
CA LYS A 241 11.12 20.23 4.24
C LYS A 241 11.54 19.84 2.82
N LEU A 242 11.72 18.56 2.53
CA LEU A 242 12.06 18.08 1.20
C LEU A 242 11.00 18.44 0.16
N LEU A 243 9.71 18.30 0.49
CA LEU A 243 8.63 18.71 -0.41
C LEU A 243 8.58 20.22 -0.61
N SER A 244 8.83 21.02 0.44
CA SER A 244 8.95 22.49 0.31
C SER A 244 10.04 22.89 -0.69
N GLU A 245 11.21 22.23 -0.60
CA GLU A 245 12.32 22.45 -1.56
C GLU A 245 11.93 22.03 -2.98
N VAL A 246 11.32 20.84 -3.14
CA VAL A 246 10.92 20.31 -4.45
C VAL A 246 9.87 21.20 -5.11
N MET A 247 8.89 21.67 -4.35
CA MET A 247 7.81 22.53 -4.83
C MET A 247 8.25 23.98 -5.07
N GLY A 248 9.38 24.40 -4.49
CA GLY A 248 9.77 25.82 -4.46
C GLY A 248 8.74 26.71 -3.74
N LYS A 249 8.01 26.14 -2.78
CA LYS A 249 6.93 26.79 -2.03
C LYS A 249 7.07 26.48 -0.54
N GLU A 250 6.77 27.49 0.29
CA GLU A 250 6.69 27.29 1.73
C GLU A 250 5.46 26.41 2.08
N VAL A 251 5.69 25.32 2.82
CA VAL A 251 4.63 24.51 3.40
C VAL A 251 4.26 25.07 4.76
N ARG A 252 3.06 25.64 4.86
CA ARG A 252 2.53 26.12 6.15
C ARG A 252 2.06 24.94 6.98
N ILE A 253 2.69 24.72 8.12
CA ILE A 253 2.34 23.62 9.03
C ILE A 253 1.53 24.12 10.22
N LYS A 254 0.73 23.20 10.81
CA LYS A 254 0.02 23.37 12.06
C LYS A 254 0.17 22.09 12.89
N PHE A 255 0.78 22.19 14.06
CA PHE A 255 0.84 21.06 14.99
C PHE A 255 -0.53 20.79 15.61
N VAL A 256 -0.89 19.53 15.68
CA VAL A 256 -2.15 19.02 16.23
C VAL A 256 -1.88 17.89 17.19
N SER A 257 -2.92 17.38 17.89
CA SER A 257 -2.76 16.22 18.78
C SER A 257 -2.18 15.03 18.04
N ASP A 258 -1.41 14.20 18.73
CA ASP A 258 -0.96 12.94 18.12
C ASP A 258 -2.11 11.94 18.09
N ARG A 259 -2.10 11.03 17.10
CA ARG A 259 -3.11 9.98 17.03
C ARG A 259 -2.79 8.85 18.00
N PRO A 260 -3.78 8.13 18.55
CA PRO A 260 -3.54 6.94 19.34
C PRO A 260 -2.75 5.87 18.56
N GLY A 261 -1.83 5.19 19.24
CA GLY A 261 -1.02 4.12 18.61
C GLY A 261 -0.10 4.59 17.48
N HIS A 262 0.39 5.83 17.57
CA HIS A 262 1.28 6.39 16.56
C HIS A 262 2.73 6.00 16.85
N ASP A 263 3.21 4.98 16.17
CA ASP A 263 4.58 4.50 16.29
C ASP A 263 5.58 5.59 15.94
N ARG A 264 6.64 5.67 16.75
CA ARG A 264 7.70 6.65 16.59
C ARG A 264 8.53 6.41 15.34
N ARG A 265 8.77 5.13 15.01
CA ARG A 265 9.59 4.73 13.88
C ARG A 265 9.08 3.43 13.28
N TYR A 266 9.20 3.30 11.95
CA TYR A 266 9.18 2.01 11.27
C TYR A 266 10.53 1.76 10.65
N CYS A 267 11.06 0.56 10.84
CA CYS A 267 12.38 0.16 10.41
C CYS A 267 12.38 -1.32 10.06
N MET A 268 12.92 -1.66 8.89
CA MET A 268 13.13 -3.06 8.53
C MET A 268 14.38 -3.27 7.71
N ASN A 269 15.00 -4.43 7.90
CA ASN A 269 16.08 -4.93 7.07
C ASN A 269 15.50 -5.81 5.95
N THR A 270 16.31 -6.10 4.93
CA THR A 270 15.90 -6.97 3.82
C THR A 270 17.04 -7.85 3.35
N ARG A 271 16.71 -9.07 2.94
CA ARG A 271 17.62 -10.00 2.25
C ARG A 271 17.76 -9.69 0.76
N LEU A 272 16.90 -8.80 0.22
CA LEU A 272 16.89 -8.46 -1.18
C LEU A 272 17.97 -7.43 -1.52
N SER A 273 18.53 -7.56 -2.72
CA SER A 273 19.42 -6.56 -3.32
C SER A 273 18.71 -5.90 -4.48
N TYR A 274 18.49 -4.59 -4.39
CA TYR A 274 17.88 -3.75 -5.44
C TYR A 274 18.20 -2.27 -5.20
N GLU A 275 18.11 -1.51 -6.27
CA GLU A 275 18.19 -0.05 -6.26
C GLU A 275 16.79 0.58 -6.18
N THR A 276 16.71 1.74 -5.54
CA THR A 276 15.48 2.53 -5.43
C THR A 276 15.70 3.95 -5.95
N THR A 277 14.65 4.56 -6.46
CA THR A 277 14.63 5.96 -6.86
C THR A 277 14.99 6.86 -5.66
N PRO A 278 15.97 7.78 -5.78
CA PRO A 278 16.29 8.71 -4.70
C PRO A 278 15.06 9.51 -4.26
N LEU A 279 14.85 9.66 -2.93
CA LEU A 279 13.62 10.24 -2.36
C LEU A 279 13.28 11.61 -3.00
N LYS A 280 14.25 12.50 -3.12
CA LYS A 280 14.03 13.84 -3.70
C LYS A 280 13.58 13.77 -5.16
N GLU A 281 14.10 12.81 -5.94
CA GLU A 281 13.69 12.60 -7.33
C GLU A 281 12.27 12.05 -7.41
N GLY A 282 11.95 11.03 -6.62
CA GLY A 282 10.59 10.46 -6.56
C GLY A 282 9.55 11.48 -6.10
N LEU A 283 9.90 12.33 -5.10
CA LEU A 283 9.02 13.42 -4.65
C LEU A 283 8.78 14.45 -5.75
N ARG A 284 9.81 14.78 -6.57
CA ARG A 284 9.67 15.69 -7.71
C ARG A 284 8.71 15.10 -8.76
N LYS A 285 8.89 13.84 -9.17
CA LYS A 285 7.98 13.13 -10.09
C LYS A 285 6.54 13.10 -9.54
N THR A 286 6.42 12.88 -8.23
CA THR A 286 5.12 12.88 -7.55
C THR A 286 4.45 14.26 -7.63
N TYR A 287 5.16 15.32 -7.27
CA TYR A 287 4.66 16.70 -7.31
C TYR A 287 4.25 17.12 -8.73
N GLU A 288 5.10 16.87 -9.73
CA GLU A 288 4.82 17.16 -11.14
C GLU A 288 3.51 16.47 -11.57
N TRP A 289 3.32 15.20 -11.20
CA TRP A 289 2.09 14.48 -11.51
C TRP A 289 0.85 15.14 -10.87
N TYR A 290 0.91 15.57 -9.60
CA TYR A 290 -0.23 16.24 -8.96
C TYR A 290 -0.54 17.60 -9.59
N LEU A 291 0.46 18.32 -10.07
CA LEU A 291 0.27 19.57 -10.83
C LEU A 291 -0.47 19.32 -12.15
N GLU A 292 -0.06 18.31 -12.90
CA GLU A 292 -0.62 18.00 -14.22
C GLU A 292 -1.98 17.31 -14.15
N ASN A 293 -2.32 16.72 -13.01
CA ASN A 293 -3.52 15.91 -12.84
C ASN A 293 -4.49 16.44 -11.78
N GLU A 294 -4.69 17.75 -11.76
CA GLU A 294 -5.64 18.40 -10.83
C GLU A 294 -7.05 17.82 -10.97
N TRP A 295 -7.48 17.50 -12.19
CA TRP A 295 -8.76 16.84 -12.49
C TRP A 295 -8.96 15.53 -11.73
N TRP A 296 -7.85 14.81 -11.41
CA TRP A 296 -7.90 13.53 -10.72
C TRP A 296 -8.13 13.69 -9.22
N TRP A 297 -7.41 14.61 -8.57
CA TRP A 297 -7.48 14.75 -7.12
C TRP A 297 -8.52 15.77 -6.63
N ARG A 298 -8.88 16.77 -7.42
CA ARG A 298 -9.82 17.81 -7.00
C ARG A 298 -11.19 17.27 -6.56
N PRO A 299 -11.80 16.25 -7.20
CA PRO A 299 -13.04 15.64 -6.72
C PRO A 299 -12.90 14.84 -5.42
N LEU A 300 -11.67 14.55 -4.96
CA LEU A 300 -11.40 13.68 -3.82
C LEU A 300 -11.11 14.42 -2.51
N ILE A 301 -10.94 15.74 -2.56
CA ILE A 301 -10.55 16.54 -1.40
C ILE A 301 -11.72 16.88 -0.47
N ASP A 302 -12.94 16.46 -0.79
CA ASP A 302 -14.11 16.61 0.07
C ASP A 302 -14.19 15.57 1.20
N ASP A 303 -13.31 14.58 1.18
CA ASP A 303 -13.21 13.53 2.18
C ASP A 303 -12.82 14.08 3.57
N LYS A 304 -13.48 13.58 4.64
CA LYS A 304 -13.21 13.93 6.04
C LYS A 304 -11.71 13.82 6.37
N PHE A 305 -11.08 12.72 5.97
CA PHE A 305 -9.68 12.42 6.29
C PHE A 305 -8.67 13.30 5.55
N PHE A 306 -9.10 13.99 4.50
CA PHE A 306 -8.32 15.06 3.89
C PHE A 306 -8.56 16.42 4.56
N LYS A 307 -9.84 16.76 4.84
CA LYS A 307 -10.26 18.09 5.32
C LYS A 307 -9.91 18.35 6.78
N GLU A 308 -10.18 17.38 7.64
CA GLU A 308 -10.01 17.54 9.08
C GLU A 308 -8.55 17.36 9.50
N ASP A 309 -8.17 18.10 10.54
CA ASP A 309 -6.82 18.03 11.09
C ASP A 309 -6.62 16.81 11.99
N GLU A 310 -7.70 16.33 12.64
CA GLU A 310 -7.73 15.20 13.57
C GLU A 310 -8.89 14.24 13.23
N PRO A 311 -8.87 13.59 12.06
CA PRO A 311 -10.02 12.88 11.51
C PRO A 311 -10.40 11.58 12.24
N TRP A 312 -9.57 11.10 13.15
CA TRP A 312 -9.84 9.91 13.99
C TRP A 312 -10.75 10.22 15.19
N LYS A 313 -11.02 11.49 15.49
CA LYS A 313 -11.97 11.94 16.54
C LYS A 313 -13.44 11.92 16.02
#